data_9d03a01b5d05b461bec1915ef33ac851
#
_entry.id   9d03a01b5d05b461bec1915ef33ac851
#
_cell.length_a   1.000
_cell.length_b   1.000
_cell.length_c   1.000
_cell.angle_alpha   90.00
_cell.angle_beta   90.00
_cell.angle_gamma   90.00
#
_symmetry.space_group_name_H-M   'P 1'
#
loop_
_entity.id
_entity.type
_entity.pdbx_description
1 polymer ?
#
loop_
_entity_poly.entity_id
_entity_poly.type
_entity_poly.pdbx_seq_one_letter_code
_entity_poly.pdbx_strand_id
1 'polypeptide(L)'
;TVEVARAAFARGDLFEAVPGQLFAEPCERSPAEVFQRLCRINPSPYGALMNLGEGEFLVSASPEMFVRSDGRRVETCPISGTIARGVDAIGDAEQIRQLLNSEKDEFELNMCTDVDRNDKARVCVPGTIKVLARRQIETYSKLFHTVDHVEGMLRPGFDSLDAFLTHAWAVTVTGAPKLWAMQFVEDNERSSRRWYAGAIGAVNFDGSINTGLTIRTIRMKDGLAEVRVGATCLFDSDPAAEDRECQVKAAALFQALRGDAPKPLSAFAPDATGSGRNVLLIDHDDSFVHMLADYFRQVGASVTVVRHVHAQEMLKKNWDLLVLSPGPGRPEDFGISKTIRTALERKLPIFGVCLGVQAIGEYFGGQLGQLTH
;
A
#
# COMPACT_ATOMS: atom_id res chain seq x y z
N THR A 1 30.40 2.94 8.26
CA THR A 1 29.51 1.86 8.73
C THR A 1 29.43 0.73 7.71
N VAL A 2 29.16 1.00 6.40
CA VAL A 2 29.05 -0.06 5.37
C VAL A 2 30.31 -0.93 5.27
N GLU A 3 31.51 -0.34 5.29
CA GLU A 3 32.78 -1.10 5.26
C GLU A 3 32.97 -1.97 6.50
N VAL A 4 32.49 -1.50 7.67
CA VAL A 4 32.52 -2.31 8.91
C VAL A 4 31.55 -3.48 8.80
N ALA A 5 30.36 -3.25 8.23
CA ALA A 5 29.38 -4.30 7.95
C ALA A 5 29.94 -5.36 6.98
N ARG A 6 30.60 -4.94 5.89
CA ARG A 6 31.26 -5.86 4.95
C ARG A 6 32.28 -6.78 5.63
N ALA A 7 33.10 -6.24 6.54
CA ALA A 7 34.05 -7.03 7.29
C ALA A 7 33.35 -8.07 8.21
N ALA A 8 32.21 -7.73 8.78
CA ALA A 8 31.38 -8.66 9.57
C ALA A 8 30.72 -9.74 8.69
N PHE A 9 30.22 -9.36 7.52
CA PHE A 9 29.68 -10.30 6.53
C PHE A 9 30.74 -11.29 6.04
N ALA A 10 31.95 -10.80 5.74
CA ALA A 10 33.08 -11.65 5.29
C ALA A 10 33.51 -12.67 6.35
N ARG A 11 33.33 -12.38 7.63
CA ARG A 11 33.60 -13.33 8.73
C ARG A 11 32.42 -14.27 9.02
N GLY A 12 31.26 -13.99 8.45
CA GLY A 12 30.01 -14.74 8.74
C GLY A 12 29.33 -14.35 10.05
N ASP A 13 29.70 -13.21 10.65
CA ASP A 13 29.07 -12.68 11.86
C ASP A 13 27.66 -12.14 11.60
N LEU A 14 27.46 -11.57 10.40
CA LEU A 14 26.22 -10.99 9.93
C LEU A 14 25.87 -11.49 8.53
N PHE A 15 24.59 -11.54 8.20
CA PHE A 15 24.08 -11.75 6.85
C PHE A 15 23.50 -10.46 6.27
N GLU A 16 22.92 -9.63 7.15
CA GLU A 16 22.31 -8.36 6.85
C GLU A 16 22.46 -7.41 8.05
N ALA A 17 22.64 -6.13 7.79
CA ALA A 17 22.58 -5.07 8.80
C ALA A 17 21.88 -3.84 8.24
N VAL A 18 21.06 -3.18 9.06
CA VAL A 18 20.31 -1.99 8.65
C VAL A 18 20.70 -0.79 9.52
N PRO A 19 21.88 -0.19 9.29
CA PRO A 19 22.29 1.02 10.00
C PRO A 19 21.45 2.21 9.56
N GLY A 20 21.14 3.09 10.51
CA GLY A 20 20.33 4.28 10.28
C GLY A 20 21.14 5.56 10.25
N GLN A 21 20.63 6.53 9.47
CA GLN A 21 21.08 7.92 9.47
C GLN A 21 20.03 8.82 10.07
N LEU A 22 20.47 9.81 10.86
CA LEU A 22 19.59 10.84 11.41
C LEU A 22 19.77 12.15 10.65
N PHE A 23 18.67 12.65 10.13
CA PHE A 23 18.55 13.98 9.55
C PHE A 23 17.74 14.86 10.50
N ALA A 24 18.10 16.12 10.66
CA ALA A 24 17.39 17.04 11.51
C ALA A 24 17.35 18.44 10.88
N GLU A 25 16.22 19.13 11.06
CA GLU A 25 16.09 20.53 10.65
C GLU A 25 15.14 21.28 11.59
N PRO A 26 15.28 22.61 11.74
CA PRO A 26 14.32 23.42 12.45
C PRO A 26 12.93 23.33 11.81
N CYS A 27 11.88 23.25 12.63
CA CYS A 27 10.51 23.22 12.18
C CYS A 27 9.61 23.99 13.13
N GLU A 28 9.05 25.10 12.66
CA GLU A 28 8.11 25.94 13.42
C GLU A 28 6.65 25.55 13.17
N ARG A 29 6.40 24.62 12.23
CA ARG A 29 5.05 24.15 11.90
C ARG A 29 4.48 23.31 13.02
N SER A 30 3.15 23.36 13.16
CA SER A 30 2.48 22.47 14.11
C SER A 30 2.56 21.01 13.64
N PRO A 31 2.66 20.04 14.56
CA PRO A 31 2.66 18.62 14.21
C PRO A 31 1.42 18.19 13.41
N ALA A 32 0.26 18.80 13.69
CA ALA A 32 -0.97 18.53 12.96
C ALA A 32 -0.89 18.99 11.50
N GLU A 33 -0.29 20.16 11.24
CA GLU A 33 -0.07 20.64 9.87
C GLU A 33 0.87 19.73 9.12
N VAL A 34 1.98 19.33 9.73
CA VAL A 34 2.95 18.40 9.13
C VAL A 34 2.28 17.06 8.82
N PHE A 35 1.47 16.54 9.74
CA PHE A 35 0.73 15.29 9.54
C PHE A 35 -0.26 15.37 8.36
N GLN A 36 -1.06 16.43 8.29
CA GLN A 36 -1.98 16.64 7.17
C GLN A 36 -1.25 16.69 5.82
N ARG A 37 -0.08 17.32 5.78
CA ARG A 37 0.77 17.39 4.59
C ARG A 37 1.32 16.02 4.24
N LEU A 38 1.84 15.31 5.24
CA LEU A 38 2.40 13.98 5.05
C LEU A 38 1.35 12.99 4.51
N CYS A 39 0.13 13.01 5.06
CA CYS A 39 -0.98 12.19 4.56
C CYS A 39 -1.34 12.46 3.09
N ARG A 40 -1.16 13.71 2.61
CA ARG A 40 -1.41 14.07 1.20
C ARG A 40 -0.27 13.65 0.27
N ILE A 41 0.97 13.76 0.76
CA ILE A 41 2.18 13.47 -0.02
C ILE A 41 2.43 11.96 -0.08
N ASN A 42 2.25 11.28 1.05
CA ASN A 42 2.56 9.87 1.25
C ASN A 42 1.48 9.18 2.08
N PRO A 43 0.27 8.97 1.53
CA PRO A 43 -0.76 8.19 2.21
C PRO A 43 -0.22 6.78 2.48
N SER A 44 -0.37 6.32 3.71
CA SER A 44 0.19 5.06 4.18
C SER A 44 -0.76 4.36 5.15
N PRO A 45 -0.78 3.02 5.21
CA PRO A 45 -1.74 2.26 6.03
C PRO A 45 -1.60 2.51 7.53
N TYR A 46 -0.39 2.83 7.99
CA TYR A 46 -0.10 3.13 9.39
C TYR A 46 0.27 4.61 9.57
N GLY A 47 -0.65 5.49 9.15
CA GLY A 47 -0.54 6.93 9.40
C GLY A 47 -0.95 7.27 10.83
N ALA A 48 -0.11 8.01 11.56
CA ALA A 48 -0.39 8.38 12.94
C ALA A 48 0.20 9.75 13.32
N LEU A 49 -0.56 10.49 14.11
CA LEU A 49 -0.06 11.66 14.85
C LEU A 49 -0.17 11.34 16.34
N MET A 50 0.95 11.22 17.01
CA MET A 50 1.02 10.93 18.44
C MET A 50 1.59 12.11 19.21
N ASN A 51 0.90 12.52 20.26
CA ASN A 51 1.41 13.44 21.28
C ASN A 51 1.94 12.61 22.45
N LEU A 52 3.24 12.63 22.67
CA LEU A 52 3.92 11.85 23.71
C LEU A 52 4.07 12.63 25.04
N GLY A 53 3.54 13.86 25.09
CA GLY A 53 3.75 14.76 26.21
C GLY A 53 5.05 15.57 26.08
N GLU A 54 5.25 16.51 26.99
CA GLU A 54 6.48 17.33 27.08
C GLU A 54 6.93 17.97 25.74
N GLY A 55 5.97 18.32 24.87
CA GLY A 55 6.24 18.91 23.56
C GLY A 55 6.81 17.94 22.53
N GLU A 56 6.79 16.65 22.79
CA GLU A 56 7.27 15.63 21.86
C GLU A 56 6.11 15.01 21.07
N PHE A 57 6.29 14.94 19.75
CA PHE A 57 5.31 14.38 18.82
C PHE A 57 5.97 13.42 17.83
N LEU A 58 5.20 12.41 17.40
CA LEU A 58 5.53 11.58 16.24
C LEU A 58 4.50 11.83 15.14
N VAL A 59 5.00 12.06 13.92
CA VAL A 59 4.23 12.21 12.70
C VAL A 59 4.65 11.12 11.76
N SER A 60 3.82 10.09 11.65
CA SER A 60 4.15 8.83 10.96
C SER A 60 3.31 8.61 9.72
N ALA A 61 3.94 8.06 8.68
CA ALA A 61 3.32 7.51 7.48
C ALA A 61 3.99 6.18 7.11
N SER A 62 3.89 5.22 8.03
CA SER A 62 4.53 3.91 7.86
C SER A 62 3.78 3.03 6.87
N PRO A 63 4.48 2.43 5.89
CA PRO A 63 3.88 1.50 4.95
C PRO A 63 3.77 0.08 5.52
N GLU A 64 4.55 -0.27 6.54
CA GLU A 64 4.83 -1.65 6.92
C GLU A 64 4.02 -2.10 8.13
N MET A 65 3.23 -3.18 7.95
CA MET A 65 2.65 -3.92 9.06
C MET A 65 3.76 -4.60 9.84
N PHE A 66 3.85 -4.33 11.15
CA PHE A 66 4.78 -5.05 12.01
C PHE A 66 4.16 -6.34 12.52
N VAL A 67 3.20 -6.27 13.44
CA VAL A 67 2.45 -7.43 13.93
C VAL A 67 0.98 -7.08 14.02
N ARG A 68 0.16 -7.93 13.44
CA ARG A 68 -1.29 -7.92 13.60
C ARG A 68 -1.75 -9.26 14.16
N SER A 69 -2.64 -9.25 15.15
CA SER A 69 -3.24 -10.45 15.69
C SER A 69 -4.67 -10.18 16.14
N ASP A 70 -5.55 -11.16 15.94
CA ASP A 70 -6.92 -11.18 16.47
C ASP A 70 -7.05 -11.92 17.81
N GLY A 71 -5.90 -12.17 18.49
CA GLY A 71 -5.80 -12.94 19.70
C GLY A 71 -5.54 -14.43 19.46
N ARG A 72 -5.64 -14.91 18.24
CA ARG A 72 -5.36 -16.29 17.85
C ARG A 72 -4.47 -16.41 16.62
N ARG A 73 -4.79 -15.69 15.57
CA ARG A 73 -4.02 -15.62 14.32
C ARG A 73 -3.05 -14.46 14.38
N VAL A 74 -1.80 -14.70 14.04
CA VAL A 74 -0.74 -13.69 13.99
C VAL A 74 -0.29 -13.51 12.54
N GLU A 75 -0.19 -12.28 12.11
CA GLU A 75 0.20 -11.89 10.76
C GLU A 75 1.30 -10.84 10.80
N THR A 76 2.18 -10.89 9.81
CA THR A 76 3.22 -9.90 9.53
C THR A 76 3.37 -9.73 8.03
N CYS A 77 3.80 -8.56 7.61
CA CYS A 77 4.05 -8.27 6.19
C CYS A 77 5.42 -7.60 6.03
N PRO A 78 6.51 -8.37 6.07
CA PRO A 78 7.84 -7.80 5.83
C PRO A 78 7.92 -7.23 4.42
N ILE A 79 8.48 -6.01 4.34
CA ILE A 79 8.70 -5.29 3.09
C ILE A 79 10.19 -5.28 2.80
N SER A 80 10.59 -5.72 1.62
CA SER A 80 11.91 -5.48 1.07
C SER A 80 11.80 -5.25 -0.44
N GLY A 81 12.74 -4.48 -0.97
CA GLY A 81 12.68 -4.03 -2.35
C GLY A 81 11.78 -2.80 -2.52
N THR A 82 12.36 -1.79 -3.14
CA THR A 82 11.71 -0.50 -3.37
C THR A 82 12.15 0.07 -4.70
N ILE A 83 11.19 0.45 -5.55
CA ILE A 83 11.50 1.13 -6.80
C ILE A 83 10.54 2.29 -7.02
N ALA A 84 11.02 3.36 -7.68
CA ALA A 84 10.19 4.50 -8.02
C ALA A 84 9.13 4.14 -9.05
N ARG A 85 7.99 4.86 -9.02
CA ARG A 85 6.98 4.80 -10.07
C ARG A 85 7.55 5.27 -11.41
N GLY A 86 7.07 4.69 -12.49
CA GLY A 86 7.29 5.21 -13.83
C GLY A 86 6.54 6.54 -14.08
N VAL A 87 6.81 7.16 -15.19
CA VAL A 87 6.12 8.40 -15.60
C VAL A 87 4.71 8.15 -16.14
N ASP A 88 4.44 6.91 -16.54
CA ASP A 88 3.17 6.43 -17.10
C ASP A 88 2.98 4.93 -16.80
N ALA A 89 1.88 4.34 -17.24
CA ALA A 89 1.57 2.93 -17.01
C ALA A 89 2.58 1.96 -17.64
N ILE A 90 3.21 2.33 -18.75
CA ILE A 90 4.24 1.50 -19.40
C ILE A 90 5.52 1.53 -18.56
N GLY A 91 5.92 2.74 -18.13
CA GLY A 91 7.03 2.91 -17.20
C GLY A 91 6.81 2.20 -15.87
N ASP A 92 5.60 2.22 -15.32
CA ASP A 92 5.23 1.46 -14.12
C ASP A 92 5.44 -0.05 -14.32
N ALA A 93 4.98 -0.60 -15.44
CA ALA A 93 5.16 -2.03 -15.75
C ALA A 93 6.65 -2.40 -15.87
N GLU A 94 7.47 -1.54 -16.46
CA GLU A 94 8.92 -1.74 -16.54
C GLU A 94 9.58 -1.70 -15.16
N GLN A 95 9.20 -0.74 -14.31
CA GLN A 95 9.70 -0.67 -12.91
C GLN A 95 9.33 -1.92 -12.11
N ILE A 96 8.08 -2.40 -12.22
CA ILE A 96 7.65 -3.63 -11.58
C ILE A 96 8.47 -4.82 -12.09
N ARG A 97 8.71 -4.90 -13.40
CA ARG A 97 9.52 -5.97 -13.99
C ARG A 97 10.96 -5.94 -13.46
N GLN A 98 11.57 -4.75 -13.35
CA GLN A 98 12.91 -4.59 -12.79
C GLN A 98 12.94 -5.02 -11.32
N LEU A 99 11.96 -4.59 -10.51
CA LEU A 99 11.87 -4.97 -9.09
C LEU A 99 11.72 -6.49 -8.91
N LEU A 100 10.88 -7.14 -9.72
CA LEU A 100 10.68 -8.59 -9.65
C LEU A 100 11.89 -9.39 -10.15
N ASN A 101 12.74 -8.81 -10.99
CA ASN A 101 13.95 -9.46 -11.50
C ASN A 101 15.21 -9.10 -10.68
N SER A 102 15.08 -8.29 -9.63
CA SER A 102 16.20 -7.96 -8.75
C SER A 102 16.50 -9.14 -7.81
N GLU A 103 17.64 -9.79 -8.01
CA GLU A 103 18.13 -10.86 -7.13
C GLU A 103 18.42 -10.33 -5.71
N LYS A 104 18.96 -9.10 -5.60
CA LYS A 104 19.24 -8.45 -4.31
C LYS A 104 17.94 -8.34 -3.50
N ASP A 105 16.90 -7.74 -4.08
CA ASP A 105 15.63 -7.52 -3.38
C ASP A 105 14.93 -8.85 -3.03
N GLU A 106 15.12 -9.88 -3.87
CA GLU A 106 14.62 -11.22 -3.58
C GLU A 106 15.33 -11.86 -2.39
N PHE A 107 16.67 -11.77 -2.32
CA PHE A 107 17.44 -12.32 -1.19
C PHE A 107 17.10 -11.61 0.12
N GLU A 108 17.02 -10.28 0.10
CA GLU A 108 16.63 -9.50 1.28
C GLU A 108 15.25 -9.93 1.80
N LEU A 109 14.24 -9.98 0.94
CA LEU A 109 12.88 -10.35 1.34
C LEU A 109 12.81 -11.80 1.83
N ASN A 110 13.52 -12.73 1.17
CA ASN A 110 13.61 -14.12 1.60
C ASN A 110 14.18 -14.24 3.02
N MET A 111 15.24 -13.51 3.32
CA MET A 111 15.87 -13.51 4.63
C MET A 111 14.92 -12.93 5.70
N CYS A 112 14.28 -11.80 5.41
CA CYS A 112 13.29 -11.20 6.29
C CYS A 112 12.14 -12.18 6.59
N THR A 113 11.63 -12.85 5.57
CA THR A 113 10.57 -13.85 5.70
C THR A 113 11.00 -15.05 6.52
N ASP A 114 12.23 -15.53 6.38
CA ASP A 114 12.72 -16.67 7.13
C ASP A 114 12.93 -16.33 8.62
N VAL A 115 13.44 -15.14 8.94
CA VAL A 115 13.52 -14.66 10.33
C VAL A 115 12.13 -14.51 10.93
N ASP A 116 11.19 -13.97 10.17
CA ASP A 116 9.80 -13.77 10.59
C ASP A 116 9.09 -15.11 10.87
N ARG A 117 9.33 -16.12 10.04
CA ARG A 117 8.87 -17.50 10.27
C ARG A 117 9.51 -18.11 11.53
N ASN A 118 10.80 -17.85 11.77
CA ASN A 118 11.48 -18.28 12.98
C ASN A 118 10.87 -17.65 14.24
N ASP A 119 10.58 -16.35 14.20
CA ASP A 119 9.97 -15.65 15.33
C ASP A 119 8.58 -16.21 15.62
N LYS A 120 7.76 -16.46 14.60
CA LYS A 120 6.46 -17.15 14.75
C LYS A 120 6.59 -18.56 15.30
N ALA A 121 7.63 -19.31 14.92
CA ALA A 121 7.83 -20.69 15.39
C ALA A 121 8.00 -20.78 16.91
N ARG A 122 8.41 -19.70 17.56
CA ARG A 122 8.56 -19.63 19.03
C ARG A 122 7.23 -19.59 19.77
N VAL A 123 6.17 -19.08 19.17
CA VAL A 123 4.86 -18.83 19.82
C VAL A 123 3.68 -19.48 19.09
N CYS A 124 3.84 -19.94 17.86
CA CYS A 124 2.77 -20.53 17.07
C CYS A 124 2.74 -22.07 17.18
N VAL A 125 1.59 -22.64 16.88
CA VAL A 125 1.40 -24.10 16.77
C VAL A 125 2.25 -24.63 15.61
N PRO A 126 3.07 -25.69 15.82
CA PRO A 126 3.86 -26.29 14.76
C PRO A 126 3.01 -26.67 13.54
N GLY A 127 3.50 -26.34 12.33
CA GLY A 127 2.82 -26.62 11.06
C GLY A 127 1.74 -25.60 10.66
N THR A 128 1.49 -24.56 11.48
CA THR A 128 0.51 -23.51 11.15
C THR A 128 1.12 -22.29 10.48
N ILE A 129 2.44 -22.17 10.49
CA ILE A 129 3.14 -21.04 9.88
C ILE A 129 3.10 -21.19 8.37
N LYS A 130 2.56 -20.19 7.69
CA LYS A 130 2.40 -20.17 6.23
C LYS A 130 2.84 -18.84 5.66
N VAL A 131 3.47 -18.90 4.52
CA VAL A 131 3.65 -17.72 3.65
C VAL A 131 2.47 -17.70 2.70
N LEU A 132 1.54 -16.77 2.93
CA LEU A 132 0.29 -16.66 2.16
C LEU A 132 0.54 -16.07 0.78
N ALA A 133 1.48 -15.15 0.71
CA ALA A 133 1.85 -14.48 -0.52
C ALA A 133 3.34 -14.16 -0.52
N ARG A 134 3.95 -14.27 -1.69
CA ARG A 134 5.36 -13.98 -1.91
C ARG A 134 5.54 -12.91 -2.94
N ARG A 135 6.43 -11.95 -2.65
CA ARG A 135 6.80 -10.86 -3.57
C ARG A 135 5.61 -10.15 -4.20
N GLN A 136 4.53 -9.95 -3.42
CA GLN A 136 3.39 -9.15 -3.88
C GLN A 136 3.84 -7.72 -4.12
N ILE A 137 3.39 -7.15 -5.23
CA ILE A 137 3.63 -5.74 -5.52
C ILE A 137 2.59 -4.90 -4.79
N GLU A 138 3.06 -4.09 -3.87
CA GLU A 138 2.27 -3.01 -3.28
C GLU A 138 2.56 -1.69 -3.96
N THR A 139 1.50 -0.99 -4.35
CA THR A 139 1.56 0.28 -5.08
C THR A 139 1.28 1.45 -4.15
N TYR A 140 2.27 2.32 -4.03
CA TYR A 140 2.16 3.59 -3.30
C TYR A 140 2.17 4.77 -4.27
N SER A 141 1.95 5.97 -3.76
CA SER A 141 1.85 7.18 -4.60
C SER A 141 3.09 7.43 -5.48
N LYS A 142 4.29 7.08 -4.99
CA LYS A 142 5.56 7.33 -5.67
C LYS A 142 6.45 6.10 -5.81
N LEU A 143 6.10 4.98 -5.21
CA LEU A 143 6.94 3.81 -5.08
C LEU A 143 6.14 2.53 -5.30
N PHE A 144 6.85 1.48 -5.74
CA PHE A 144 6.44 0.09 -5.60
C PHE A 144 7.31 -0.60 -4.55
N HIS A 145 6.69 -1.50 -3.79
CA HIS A 145 7.39 -2.39 -2.87
C HIS A 145 7.07 -3.84 -3.16
N THR A 146 7.99 -4.74 -2.85
CA THR A 146 7.71 -6.18 -2.73
C THR A 146 7.45 -6.53 -1.26
N VAL A 147 6.42 -7.33 -1.04
CA VAL A 147 5.92 -7.69 0.29
C VAL A 147 5.63 -9.18 0.35
N ASP A 148 6.07 -9.84 1.40
CA ASP A 148 5.61 -11.17 1.77
C ASP A 148 4.53 -11.06 2.86
N HIS A 149 3.60 -12.02 2.88
CA HIS A 149 2.59 -12.11 3.92
C HIS A 149 2.72 -13.44 4.66
N VAL A 150 3.03 -13.37 5.95
CA VAL A 150 3.29 -14.54 6.77
C VAL A 150 2.28 -14.62 7.91
N GLU A 151 1.63 -15.78 8.06
CA GLU A 151 0.70 -16.03 9.17
C GLU A 151 1.14 -17.20 10.05
N GLY A 152 0.57 -17.27 11.25
CA GLY A 152 0.67 -18.41 12.15
C GLY A 152 -0.45 -18.39 13.19
N MET A 153 -0.73 -19.54 13.80
CA MET A 153 -1.75 -19.67 14.85
C MET A 153 -1.06 -19.79 16.21
N LEU A 154 -1.38 -18.90 17.15
CA LEU A 154 -0.82 -18.91 18.50
C LEU A 154 -1.11 -20.23 19.22
N ARG A 155 -0.10 -20.73 19.93
CA ARG A 155 -0.26 -21.88 20.84
C ARG A 155 -1.04 -21.48 22.09
N PRO A 156 -1.77 -22.41 22.72
CA PRO A 156 -2.32 -22.20 24.04
C PRO A 156 -1.24 -21.70 25.04
N GLY A 157 -1.56 -20.67 25.80
CA GLY A 157 -0.65 -20.06 26.79
C GLY A 157 0.18 -18.89 26.22
N PHE A 158 0.06 -18.56 24.94
CA PHE A 158 0.61 -17.36 24.32
C PHE A 158 -0.52 -16.45 23.86
N ASP A 159 -0.27 -15.15 23.92
CA ASP A 159 -1.20 -14.12 23.45
C ASP A 159 -0.59 -13.21 22.36
N SER A 160 -1.33 -12.20 21.96
CA SER A 160 -0.89 -11.27 20.92
C SER A 160 0.32 -10.43 21.34
N LEU A 161 0.49 -10.17 22.65
CA LEU A 161 1.63 -9.43 23.17
C LEU A 161 2.90 -10.30 23.15
N ASP A 162 2.78 -11.60 23.45
CA ASP A 162 3.89 -12.55 23.29
C ASP A 162 4.34 -12.60 21.83
N ALA A 163 3.39 -12.63 20.89
CA ALA A 163 3.70 -12.57 19.47
C ALA A 163 4.45 -11.28 19.12
N PHE A 164 3.96 -10.13 19.58
CA PHE A 164 4.62 -8.84 19.35
C PHE A 164 6.05 -8.84 19.90
N LEU A 165 6.25 -9.26 21.15
CA LEU A 165 7.57 -9.28 21.79
C LEU A 165 8.54 -10.24 21.10
N THR A 166 8.04 -11.37 20.59
CA THR A 166 8.87 -12.34 19.86
C THR A 166 9.40 -11.78 18.54
N HIS A 167 8.61 -10.95 17.85
CA HIS A 167 9.01 -10.29 16.60
C HIS A 167 9.88 -9.04 16.83
N ALA A 168 9.89 -8.47 18.04
CA ALA A 168 10.70 -7.30 18.35
C ALA A 168 12.20 -7.65 18.36
N TRP A 169 13.07 -6.94 17.66
CA TRP A 169 12.73 -5.88 16.73
C TRP A 169 12.72 -6.42 15.30
N ALA A 170 11.99 -5.76 14.41
CA ALA A 170 11.83 -6.24 13.04
C ALA A 170 13.17 -6.36 12.31
N VAL A 171 13.38 -7.46 11.61
CA VAL A 171 14.60 -7.73 10.83
C VAL A 171 14.78 -6.69 9.71
N THR A 172 13.70 -6.25 9.08
CA THR A 172 13.70 -5.25 8.01
C THR A 172 14.33 -3.90 8.39
N VAL A 173 14.53 -3.65 9.69
CA VAL A 173 15.14 -2.42 10.22
C VAL A 173 16.31 -2.67 11.17
N THR A 174 16.68 -3.93 11.40
CA THR A 174 17.83 -4.32 12.23
C THR A 174 18.83 -5.14 11.45
N GLY A 175 18.40 -6.25 10.86
CA GLY A 175 19.22 -7.20 10.14
C GLY A 175 19.22 -8.60 10.76
N ALA A 176 20.08 -9.47 10.26
CA ALA A 176 20.20 -10.88 10.65
C ALA A 176 21.66 -11.33 10.76
N PRO A 177 22.02 -12.22 11.72
CA PRO A 177 21.23 -12.72 12.85
C PRO A 177 20.81 -11.60 13.81
N LYS A 178 19.58 -11.63 14.31
CA LYS A 178 18.93 -10.48 14.97
C LYS A 178 19.77 -9.87 16.11
N LEU A 179 20.28 -10.66 17.04
CA LEU A 179 21.06 -10.16 18.18
C LEU A 179 22.40 -9.53 17.74
N TRP A 180 23.08 -10.13 16.78
CA TRP A 180 24.32 -9.61 16.25
C TRP A 180 24.10 -8.31 15.46
N ALA A 181 23.02 -8.25 14.69
CA ALA A 181 22.64 -7.05 13.97
C ALA A 181 22.26 -5.90 14.91
N MET A 182 21.54 -6.18 16.00
CA MET A 182 21.22 -5.19 17.03
C MET A 182 22.49 -4.66 17.70
N GLN A 183 23.45 -5.54 18.06
CA GLN A 183 24.72 -5.12 18.63
C GLN A 183 25.54 -4.29 17.62
N PHE A 184 25.57 -4.72 16.36
CA PHE A 184 26.24 -3.97 15.30
C PHE A 184 25.69 -2.55 15.14
N VAL A 185 24.37 -2.40 15.19
CA VAL A 185 23.68 -1.10 15.12
C VAL A 185 24.06 -0.24 16.32
N GLU A 186 24.01 -0.79 17.53
CA GLU A 186 24.38 -0.06 18.76
C GLU A 186 25.82 0.43 18.73
N ASP A 187 26.75 -0.41 18.26
CA ASP A 187 28.18 -0.09 18.20
C ASP A 187 28.53 0.94 17.10
N ASN A 188 27.72 1.03 16.03
CA ASN A 188 28.08 1.77 14.82
C ASN A 188 27.21 2.98 14.52
N GLU A 189 26.05 3.14 15.14
CA GLU A 189 25.24 4.35 15.01
C GLU A 189 25.72 5.44 15.97
N ARG A 190 25.75 6.69 15.47
CA ARG A 190 26.26 7.83 16.23
C ARG A 190 25.24 8.43 17.22
N SER A 191 24.00 8.00 17.16
CA SER A 191 22.91 8.49 17.99
C SER A 191 21.85 7.43 18.21
N SER A 192 21.19 7.45 19.37
CA SER A 192 20.15 6.49 19.71
C SER A 192 19.00 6.52 18.70
N ARG A 193 18.42 5.35 18.46
CA ARG A 193 17.27 5.19 17.55
C ARG A 193 15.98 5.81 18.07
N ARG A 194 15.87 5.96 19.40
CA ARG A 194 14.66 6.42 20.07
C ARG A 194 13.45 5.59 19.61
N TRP A 195 12.53 6.22 18.89
CA TRP A 195 11.30 5.60 18.37
C TRP A 195 11.48 4.85 17.05
N TYR A 196 12.54 5.16 16.29
CA TYR A 196 12.81 4.51 15.01
C TYR A 196 13.04 3.01 15.18
N ALA A 197 12.48 2.22 14.26
CA ALA A 197 12.48 0.76 14.30
C ALA A 197 11.65 0.15 15.45
N GLY A 198 10.90 0.96 16.17
CA GLY A 198 9.86 0.53 17.09
C GLY A 198 8.54 0.24 16.39
N ALA A 199 7.45 0.32 17.14
CA ALA A 199 6.11 0.10 16.59
C ALA A 199 5.12 1.14 17.08
N ILE A 200 4.18 1.50 16.21
CA ILE A 200 3.02 2.35 16.49
C ILE A 200 1.76 1.55 16.20
N GLY A 201 0.80 1.56 17.12
CA GLY A 201 -0.46 0.86 16.88
C GLY A 201 -1.37 0.83 18.09
N ALA A 202 -2.28 -0.13 18.07
CA ALA A 202 -3.26 -0.34 19.13
C ALA A 202 -3.19 -1.76 19.68
N VAL A 203 -3.28 -1.87 20.98
CA VAL A 203 -3.54 -3.11 21.72
C VAL A 203 -4.92 -2.97 22.34
N ASN A 204 -5.84 -3.82 21.95
CA ASN A 204 -7.23 -3.75 22.37
C ASN A 204 -7.49 -4.67 23.58
N PHE A 205 -8.53 -4.36 24.35
CA PHE A 205 -8.92 -5.15 25.53
C PHE A 205 -9.51 -6.52 25.18
N ASP A 206 -9.87 -6.76 23.91
CA ASP A 206 -10.28 -8.08 23.41
C ASP A 206 -9.09 -9.00 23.10
N GLY A 207 -7.86 -8.52 23.32
CA GLY A 207 -6.62 -9.26 23.06
C GLY A 207 -6.10 -9.10 21.62
N SER A 208 -6.76 -8.33 20.79
CA SER A 208 -6.26 -8.05 19.45
C SER A 208 -5.18 -6.96 19.46
N ILE A 209 -4.25 -7.05 18.50
CA ILE A 209 -3.18 -6.07 18.28
C ILE A 209 -3.06 -5.75 16.80
N ASN A 210 -2.82 -4.47 16.50
CA ASN A 210 -2.52 -4.02 15.14
C ASN A 210 -1.47 -2.93 15.18
N THR A 211 -0.27 -3.23 14.69
CA THR A 211 0.88 -2.33 14.76
C THR A 211 1.59 -2.21 13.41
N GLY A 212 2.06 -1.00 13.13
CA GLY A 212 3.00 -0.70 12.05
C GLY A 212 4.38 -0.38 12.59
N LEU A 213 5.42 -0.60 11.80
CA LEU A 213 6.78 -0.19 12.16
C LEU A 213 6.89 1.33 12.27
N THR A 214 7.67 1.81 13.25
CA THR A 214 8.01 3.23 13.34
C THR A 214 9.14 3.55 12.36
N ILE A 215 8.78 3.57 11.09
CA ILE A 215 9.58 4.04 9.96
C ILE A 215 8.82 5.13 9.22
N ARG A 216 9.47 5.86 8.33
CA ARG A 216 8.82 7.00 7.63
C ARG A 216 8.13 7.94 8.62
N THR A 217 8.81 8.21 9.73
CA THR A 217 8.29 8.95 10.89
C THR A 217 9.17 10.14 11.18
N ILE A 218 8.53 11.28 11.41
CA ILE A 218 9.18 12.52 11.87
C ILE A 218 8.96 12.62 13.37
N ARG A 219 10.01 12.77 14.13
CA ARG A 219 9.96 13.17 15.54
C ARG A 219 10.07 14.68 15.61
N MET A 220 9.13 15.34 16.28
CA MET A 220 9.14 16.77 16.48
C MET A 220 9.24 17.06 17.97
N LYS A 221 10.24 17.85 18.36
CA LYS A 221 10.44 18.31 19.75
C LYS A 221 11.24 19.60 19.77
N ASP A 222 10.86 20.54 20.63
CA ASP A 222 11.59 21.77 20.89
C ASP A 222 11.96 22.57 19.62
N GLY A 223 11.05 22.62 18.64
CA GLY A 223 11.28 23.33 17.38
C GLY A 223 12.20 22.61 16.39
N LEU A 224 12.57 21.36 16.67
CA LEU A 224 13.39 20.52 15.81
C LEU A 224 12.56 19.35 15.27
N ALA A 225 12.70 19.08 13.98
CA ALA A 225 12.17 17.88 13.32
C ALA A 225 13.31 16.94 12.99
N GLU A 226 13.22 15.73 13.50
CA GLU A 226 14.19 14.65 13.30
C GLU A 226 13.58 13.55 12.42
N VAL A 227 14.31 13.11 11.41
CA VAL A 227 13.94 12.02 10.50
C VAL A 227 15.07 11.00 10.51
N ARG A 228 14.78 9.79 10.98
CA ARG A 228 15.73 8.67 10.88
C ARG A 228 15.28 7.71 9.82
N VAL A 229 16.21 7.26 9.00
CA VAL A 229 16.03 6.26 7.95
C VAL A 229 17.20 5.31 7.96
N GLY A 230 17.01 4.07 7.51
CA GLY A 230 18.06 3.08 7.35
C GLY A 230 18.10 2.53 5.92
N ALA A 231 19.26 2.04 5.55
CA ALA A 231 19.48 1.27 4.34
C ALA A 231 19.97 -0.14 4.68
N THR A 232 19.49 -1.11 3.95
CA THR A 232 19.85 -2.51 4.12
C THR A 232 21.22 -2.78 3.50
N CYS A 233 22.20 -3.09 4.35
CA CYS A 233 23.54 -3.44 3.92
C CYS A 233 23.69 -4.96 3.80
N LEU A 234 24.16 -5.39 2.64
CA LEU A 234 24.61 -6.74 2.31
C LEU A 234 26.10 -6.73 1.96
N PHE A 235 26.66 -7.91 1.71
CA PHE A 235 28.08 -8.06 1.36
C PHE A 235 28.50 -7.19 0.17
N ASP A 236 27.64 -7.09 -0.85
CA ASP A 236 27.90 -6.35 -2.08
C ASP A 236 27.40 -4.89 -2.06
N SER A 237 26.89 -4.39 -0.92
CA SER A 237 26.37 -3.03 -0.82
C SER A 237 27.42 -1.96 -1.13
N ASP A 238 27.06 -0.98 -1.96
CA ASP A 238 27.87 0.21 -2.25
C ASP A 238 27.56 1.33 -1.26
N PRO A 239 28.53 1.89 -0.52
CA PRO A 239 28.29 2.95 0.46
C PRO A 239 27.55 4.17 -0.10
N ALA A 240 27.87 4.57 -1.35
CA ALA A 240 27.24 5.73 -1.96
C ALA A 240 25.79 5.43 -2.43
N ALA A 241 25.52 4.19 -2.82
CA ALA A 241 24.17 3.75 -3.16
C ALA A 241 23.27 3.72 -1.91
N GLU A 242 23.77 3.15 -0.80
CA GLU A 242 23.03 3.09 0.46
C GLU A 242 22.74 4.49 1.06
N ASP A 243 23.71 5.42 0.93
CA ASP A 243 23.49 6.81 1.32
C ASP A 243 22.39 7.49 0.48
N ARG A 244 22.42 7.31 -0.85
CA ARG A 244 21.37 7.82 -1.73
C ARG A 244 20.01 7.23 -1.39
N GLU A 245 19.94 5.95 -1.06
CA GLU A 245 18.70 5.29 -0.65
C GLU A 245 18.13 5.93 0.62
N CYS A 246 18.95 6.22 1.62
CA CYS A 246 18.55 6.96 2.81
C CYS A 246 17.98 8.34 2.47
N GLN A 247 18.62 9.09 1.56
CA GLN A 247 18.14 10.40 1.13
C GLN A 247 16.78 10.29 0.42
N VAL A 248 16.59 9.31 -0.45
CA VAL A 248 15.32 9.05 -1.14
C VAL A 248 14.21 8.68 -0.14
N LYS A 249 14.53 7.82 0.82
CA LYS A 249 13.57 7.43 1.88
C LYS A 249 13.15 8.62 2.76
N ALA A 250 14.03 9.59 2.99
CA ALA A 250 13.75 10.79 3.77
C ALA A 250 13.01 11.89 2.96
N ALA A 251 13.09 11.87 1.64
CA ALA A 251 12.65 12.99 0.79
C ALA A 251 11.19 13.38 0.98
N ALA A 252 10.27 12.40 1.08
CA ALA A 252 8.84 12.67 1.27
C ALA A 252 8.57 13.34 2.64
N LEU A 253 9.33 12.98 3.68
CA LEU A 253 9.22 13.54 5.01
C LEU A 253 9.71 14.99 5.02
N PHE A 254 10.83 15.27 4.39
CA PHE A 254 11.33 16.64 4.22
C PHE A 254 10.40 17.49 3.35
N GLN A 255 9.78 16.91 2.33
CA GLN A 255 8.78 17.62 1.54
C GLN A 255 7.57 18.03 2.41
N ALA A 256 7.15 17.20 3.35
CA ALA A 256 6.09 17.54 4.29
C ALA A 256 6.51 18.67 5.25
N LEU A 257 7.78 18.72 5.67
CA LEU A 257 8.33 19.76 6.53
C LEU A 257 8.51 21.10 5.82
N ARG A 258 9.15 21.08 4.65
CA ARG A 258 9.63 22.30 3.93
C ARG A 258 8.63 22.85 2.92
N GLY A 259 7.87 21.97 2.27
CA GLY A 259 7.11 22.31 1.08
C GLY A 259 6.12 23.43 1.30
N ASP A 260 5.87 24.22 0.24
CA ASP A 260 4.69 25.07 0.16
C ASP A 260 3.46 24.22 0.44
N ALA A 261 2.43 24.82 1.07
CA ALA A 261 1.19 24.07 1.29
C ALA A 261 0.85 23.34 -0.02
N PRO A 262 0.72 22.01 -0.02
CA PRO A 262 0.21 21.37 -1.21
C PRO A 262 -1.03 22.17 -1.56
N LYS A 263 -1.11 22.68 -2.80
CA LYS A 263 -2.36 23.30 -3.26
C LYS A 263 -3.44 22.42 -2.71
N PRO A 264 -4.42 22.96 -1.92
CA PRO A 264 -5.49 22.11 -1.44
C PRO A 264 -5.81 21.26 -2.68
N LEU A 265 -5.84 19.92 -2.51
CA LEU A 265 -6.52 19.12 -3.52
C LEU A 265 -7.78 19.93 -3.74
N SER A 266 -7.84 20.68 -4.86
CA SER A 266 -9.00 21.49 -5.17
C SER A 266 -10.09 20.52 -4.86
N ALA A 267 -10.90 20.80 -3.82
CA ALA A 267 -12.01 19.92 -3.48
C ALA A 267 -12.54 19.60 -4.83
N PHE A 268 -12.43 18.37 -5.27
CA PHE A 268 -12.66 18.00 -6.66
C PHE A 268 -13.84 18.86 -7.05
N ALA A 269 -13.55 20.03 -7.70
CA ALA A 269 -14.64 20.75 -8.30
C ALA A 269 -15.09 19.71 -9.29
N PRO A 270 -16.21 19.04 -9.06
CA PRO A 270 -16.60 17.92 -9.87
C PRO A 270 -16.49 18.46 -11.26
N ASP A 271 -15.72 17.78 -12.11
CA ASP A 271 -15.67 18.17 -13.51
C ASP A 271 -17.12 18.20 -13.95
N ALA A 272 -17.69 19.39 -14.11
CA ALA A 272 -19.11 19.57 -14.29
C ALA A 272 -19.56 19.19 -15.71
N THR A 273 -18.73 18.45 -16.46
CA THR A 273 -19.03 17.99 -17.83
C THR A 273 -20.32 17.18 -17.91
N GLY A 274 -20.71 16.50 -16.84
CA GLY A 274 -21.99 15.79 -16.72
C GLY A 274 -23.15 16.60 -16.17
N SER A 275 -22.93 17.87 -15.80
CA SER A 275 -23.96 18.70 -15.18
C SER A 275 -25.17 18.86 -16.12
N GLY A 276 -26.36 18.62 -15.58
CA GLY A 276 -27.62 18.66 -16.33
C GLY A 276 -27.86 17.45 -17.26
N ARG A 277 -26.97 16.45 -17.27
CA ARG A 277 -27.13 15.21 -18.04
C ARG A 277 -27.80 14.12 -17.20
N ASN A 278 -28.72 13.41 -17.84
CA ASN A 278 -29.43 12.26 -17.26
C ASN A 278 -28.85 10.96 -17.86
N VAL A 279 -28.25 10.15 -17.02
CA VAL A 279 -27.63 8.87 -17.38
C VAL A 279 -28.50 7.72 -16.93
N LEU A 280 -28.85 6.83 -17.84
CA LEU A 280 -29.49 5.54 -17.51
C LEU A 280 -28.39 4.47 -17.45
N LEU A 281 -28.20 3.89 -16.30
CA LEU A 281 -27.27 2.77 -16.10
C LEU A 281 -28.06 1.48 -15.91
N ILE A 282 -27.84 0.53 -16.81
CA ILE A 282 -28.47 -0.79 -16.74
C ILE A 282 -27.56 -1.73 -15.97
N ASP A 283 -28.09 -2.28 -14.89
CA ASP A 283 -27.46 -3.27 -14.03
C ASP A 283 -27.68 -4.68 -14.57
N HIS A 284 -26.60 -5.37 -14.91
CA HIS A 284 -26.56 -6.77 -15.35
C HIS A 284 -26.06 -7.69 -14.24
N ASP A 285 -26.60 -7.50 -13.02
CA ASP A 285 -26.31 -8.29 -11.82
C ASP A 285 -24.85 -8.25 -11.37
N ASP A 286 -24.21 -7.09 -11.53
CA ASP A 286 -22.80 -6.87 -11.17
C ASP A 286 -22.64 -6.15 -9.83
N SER A 287 -21.57 -6.49 -9.10
CA SER A 287 -21.28 -5.90 -7.78
C SER A 287 -20.71 -4.48 -7.82
N PHE A 288 -20.26 -4.00 -8.99
CA PHE A 288 -19.59 -2.69 -9.15
C PHE A 288 -20.46 -1.61 -9.78
N VAL A 289 -21.74 -1.90 -10.04
CA VAL A 289 -22.67 -1.00 -10.73
C VAL A 289 -22.82 0.34 -10.00
N HIS A 290 -22.95 0.31 -8.68
CA HIS A 290 -23.10 1.55 -7.90
C HIS A 290 -21.81 2.38 -7.84
N MET A 291 -20.64 1.76 -7.90
CA MET A 291 -19.38 2.47 -8.04
C MET A 291 -19.29 3.14 -9.42
N LEU A 292 -19.69 2.44 -10.49
CA LEU A 292 -19.77 3.01 -11.83
C LEU A 292 -20.74 4.19 -11.88
N ALA A 293 -21.89 4.06 -11.22
CA ALA A 293 -22.85 5.17 -11.09
C ALA A 293 -22.27 6.37 -10.35
N ASP A 294 -21.44 6.11 -9.32
CA ASP A 294 -20.77 7.16 -8.55
C ASP A 294 -19.79 7.96 -9.41
N TYR A 295 -19.03 7.32 -10.27
CA TYR A 295 -18.12 8.01 -11.20
C TYR A 295 -18.86 9.01 -12.11
N PHE A 296 -20.05 8.64 -12.63
CA PHE A 296 -20.86 9.57 -13.40
C PHE A 296 -21.43 10.72 -12.54
N ARG A 297 -21.78 10.44 -11.28
CA ARG A 297 -22.23 11.48 -10.34
C ARG A 297 -21.10 12.43 -9.96
N GLN A 298 -19.86 11.95 -9.84
CA GLN A 298 -18.69 12.77 -9.56
C GLN A 298 -18.43 13.82 -10.64
N VAL A 299 -18.78 13.54 -11.88
CA VAL A 299 -18.74 14.54 -12.98
C VAL A 299 -20.02 15.36 -13.10
N GLY A 300 -20.93 15.29 -12.14
CA GLY A 300 -22.13 16.11 -12.04
C GLY A 300 -23.38 15.56 -12.75
N ALA A 301 -23.37 14.33 -13.28
CA ALA A 301 -24.52 13.74 -13.93
C ALA A 301 -25.59 13.22 -12.91
N SER A 302 -26.84 13.29 -13.32
CA SER A 302 -27.93 12.58 -12.64
C SER A 302 -28.00 11.14 -13.14
N VAL A 303 -27.81 10.16 -12.25
CA VAL A 303 -27.72 8.74 -12.64
C VAL A 303 -28.87 7.94 -12.06
N THR A 304 -29.62 7.28 -12.93
CA THR A 304 -30.63 6.30 -12.56
C THR A 304 -30.09 4.89 -12.87
N VAL A 305 -30.01 4.06 -11.84
CA VAL A 305 -29.62 2.66 -11.95
C VAL A 305 -30.85 1.78 -11.95
N VAL A 306 -30.96 0.88 -12.90
CA VAL A 306 -32.05 -0.09 -12.99
C VAL A 306 -31.58 -1.45 -13.43
N ARG A 307 -32.20 -2.51 -12.93
CA ARG A 307 -31.96 -3.88 -13.38
C ARG A 307 -32.31 -4.06 -14.85
N HIS A 308 -31.60 -4.91 -15.56
CA HIS A 308 -31.74 -5.20 -16.99
C HIS A 308 -33.19 -5.53 -17.40
N VAL A 309 -33.98 -6.19 -16.52
CA VAL A 309 -35.36 -6.55 -16.76
C VAL A 309 -36.28 -5.32 -16.96
N HIS A 310 -35.91 -4.18 -16.42
CA HIS A 310 -36.64 -2.91 -16.54
C HIS A 310 -36.11 -1.98 -17.64
N ALA A 311 -35.03 -2.39 -18.34
CA ALA A 311 -34.38 -1.53 -19.32
C ALA A 311 -35.32 -0.98 -20.40
N GLN A 312 -36.17 -1.82 -20.95
CA GLN A 312 -37.10 -1.44 -22.03
C GLN A 312 -38.15 -0.41 -21.58
N GLU A 313 -38.57 -0.48 -20.32
CA GLU A 313 -39.50 0.48 -19.75
C GLU A 313 -38.82 1.83 -19.53
N MET A 314 -37.64 1.80 -18.97
CA MET A 314 -36.88 3.02 -18.68
C MET A 314 -36.36 3.72 -19.94
N LEU A 315 -36.06 2.99 -20.99
CA LEU A 315 -35.68 3.58 -22.29
C LEU A 315 -36.83 4.36 -22.96
N LYS A 316 -38.07 4.29 -22.49
CA LYS A 316 -39.18 5.15 -22.96
C LYS A 316 -39.03 6.60 -22.50
N LYS A 317 -38.27 6.86 -21.43
CA LYS A 317 -38.00 8.19 -20.90
C LYS A 317 -36.86 8.86 -21.68
N ASN A 318 -36.60 10.13 -21.38
CA ASN A 318 -35.49 10.86 -22.02
C ASN A 318 -34.20 10.71 -21.21
N TRP A 319 -33.16 10.32 -21.91
CA TRP A 319 -31.83 10.13 -21.39
C TRP A 319 -30.78 10.78 -22.33
N ASP A 320 -29.66 11.20 -21.76
CA ASP A 320 -28.52 11.73 -22.51
C ASP A 320 -27.49 10.66 -22.81
N LEU A 321 -27.43 9.61 -22.01
CA LEU A 321 -26.49 8.50 -22.13
C LEU A 321 -27.09 7.22 -21.57
N LEU A 322 -26.92 6.12 -22.30
CA LEU A 322 -27.12 4.76 -21.80
C LEU A 322 -25.78 4.14 -21.41
N VAL A 323 -25.70 3.60 -20.19
CA VAL A 323 -24.53 2.87 -19.73
C VAL A 323 -24.94 1.40 -19.49
N LEU A 324 -24.15 0.51 -20.08
CA LEU A 324 -24.28 -0.94 -19.92
C LEU A 324 -23.19 -1.43 -18.96
N SER A 325 -23.60 -1.96 -17.81
CA SER A 325 -22.66 -2.37 -16.74
C SER A 325 -21.84 -3.61 -17.11
N PRO A 326 -20.80 -3.91 -16.34
CA PRO A 326 -20.30 -5.27 -16.23
C PRO A 326 -21.42 -6.24 -15.85
N GLY A 327 -21.15 -7.55 -15.96
CA GLY A 327 -22.06 -8.60 -15.52
C GLY A 327 -21.47 -9.99 -15.71
N PRO A 328 -22.02 -11.00 -15.05
CA PRO A 328 -21.61 -12.40 -15.26
C PRO A 328 -22.20 -12.94 -16.57
N GLY A 329 -21.70 -14.08 -17.04
CA GLY A 329 -22.25 -14.79 -18.19
C GLY A 329 -21.98 -14.11 -19.54
N ARG A 330 -22.95 -14.14 -20.42
CA ARG A 330 -22.88 -13.62 -21.79
C ARG A 330 -23.90 -12.52 -22.04
N PRO A 331 -23.69 -11.64 -23.04
CA PRO A 331 -24.66 -10.61 -23.41
C PRO A 331 -26.08 -11.13 -23.73
N GLU A 332 -26.17 -12.34 -24.29
CA GLU A 332 -27.44 -12.98 -24.62
C GLU A 332 -28.28 -13.32 -23.38
N ASP A 333 -27.65 -13.67 -22.25
CA ASP A 333 -28.31 -14.02 -20.99
C ASP A 333 -29.15 -12.86 -20.44
N PHE A 334 -28.77 -11.64 -20.76
CA PHE A 334 -29.43 -10.40 -20.31
C PHE A 334 -30.25 -9.70 -21.39
N GLY A 335 -30.28 -10.26 -22.60
CA GLY A 335 -30.99 -9.66 -23.74
C GLY A 335 -30.50 -8.27 -24.13
N ILE A 336 -29.21 -7.99 -23.95
CA ILE A 336 -28.60 -6.66 -24.12
C ILE A 336 -28.76 -6.14 -25.54
N SER A 337 -28.71 -7.03 -26.55
CA SER A 337 -28.89 -6.67 -27.97
C SER A 337 -30.21 -5.93 -28.24
N LYS A 338 -31.28 -6.26 -27.53
CA LYS A 338 -32.59 -5.56 -27.61
C LYS A 338 -32.47 -4.16 -27.01
N THR A 339 -31.75 -4.01 -25.90
CA THR A 339 -31.51 -2.72 -25.24
C THR A 339 -30.68 -1.80 -26.12
N ILE A 340 -29.61 -2.31 -26.75
CA ILE A 340 -28.78 -1.57 -27.70
C ILE A 340 -29.62 -1.10 -28.91
N ARG A 341 -30.41 -2.00 -29.51
CA ARG A 341 -31.29 -1.67 -30.65
C ARG A 341 -32.23 -0.50 -30.31
N THR A 342 -32.94 -0.60 -29.19
CA THR A 342 -33.86 0.46 -28.73
C THR A 342 -33.16 1.79 -28.50
N ALA A 343 -31.94 1.77 -27.95
CA ALA A 343 -31.16 2.98 -27.73
C ALA A 343 -30.71 3.62 -29.07
N LEU A 344 -30.28 2.81 -30.04
CA LEU A 344 -29.86 3.29 -31.37
C LEU A 344 -31.04 3.87 -32.15
N GLU A 345 -32.23 3.25 -32.12
CA GLU A 345 -33.45 3.79 -32.74
C GLU A 345 -33.81 5.17 -32.17
N ARG A 346 -33.47 5.44 -30.91
CA ARG A 346 -33.67 6.72 -30.23
C ARG A 346 -32.45 7.67 -30.37
N LYS A 347 -31.42 7.28 -31.08
CA LYS A 347 -30.15 8.03 -31.21
C LYS A 347 -29.50 8.33 -29.85
N LEU A 348 -29.73 7.48 -28.86
CA LEU A 348 -29.18 7.60 -27.53
C LEU A 348 -27.71 7.09 -27.55
N PRO A 349 -26.73 7.88 -27.15
CA PRO A 349 -25.34 7.42 -27.01
C PRO A 349 -25.25 6.26 -26.02
N ILE A 350 -24.37 5.29 -26.33
CA ILE A 350 -24.19 4.08 -25.51
C ILE A 350 -22.75 3.98 -25.06
N PHE A 351 -22.54 3.73 -23.78
CA PHE A 351 -21.26 3.42 -23.20
C PHE A 351 -21.33 2.05 -22.53
N GLY A 352 -20.37 1.17 -22.82
CA GLY A 352 -20.31 -0.17 -22.24
C GLY A 352 -19.07 -0.37 -21.39
N VAL A 353 -19.19 -1.19 -20.35
CA VAL A 353 -18.07 -1.63 -19.51
C VAL A 353 -18.10 -3.16 -19.44
N CYS A 354 -16.98 -3.82 -19.68
CA CYS A 354 -16.83 -5.28 -19.63
C CYS A 354 -17.91 -5.99 -20.49
N LEU A 355 -18.90 -6.64 -19.87
CA LEU A 355 -20.03 -7.27 -20.56
C LEU A 355 -20.75 -6.30 -21.51
N GLY A 356 -20.89 -5.04 -21.12
CA GLY A 356 -21.48 -4.00 -21.96
C GLY A 356 -20.67 -3.72 -23.22
N VAL A 357 -19.32 -3.72 -23.14
CA VAL A 357 -18.45 -3.60 -24.33
C VAL A 357 -18.59 -4.82 -25.24
N GLN A 358 -18.61 -5.99 -24.65
CA GLN A 358 -18.79 -7.26 -25.38
C GLN A 358 -20.12 -7.27 -26.15
N ALA A 359 -21.20 -6.85 -25.51
CA ALA A 359 -22.51 -6.76 -26.12
C ALA A 359 -22.55 -5.77 -27.29
N ILE A 360 -21.89 -4.61 -27.16
CA ILE A 360 -21.78 -3.62 -28.25
C ILE A 360 -20.98 -4.22 -29.40
N GLY A 361 -19.83 -4.85 -29.14
CA GLY A 361 -19.01 -5.50 -30.16
C GLY A 361 -19.77 -6.57 -30.92
N GLU A 362 -20.48 -7.45 -30.21
CA GLU A 362 -21.28 -8.51 -30.78
C GLU A 362 -22.45 -7.98 -31.62
N TYR A 363 -23.14 -6.95 -31.13
CA TYR A 363 -24.25 -6.29 -31.84
C TYR A 363 -23.80 -5.74 -33.21
N PHE A 364 -22.58 -5.24 -33.33
CA PHE A 364 -22.00 -4.74 -34.57
C PHE A 364 -21.26 -5.79 -35.38
N GLY A 365 -21.43 -7.07 -35.09
CA GLY A 365 -20.93 -8.20 -35.89
C GLY A 365 -19.59 -8.77 -35.41
N GLY A 366 -19.11 -8.34 -34.24
CA GLY A 366 -17.97 -8.96 -33.59
C GLY A 366 -18.29 -10.37 -33.08
N GLN A 367 -17.28 -11.19 -32.89
CA GLN A 367 -17.38 -12.50 -32.28
C GLN A 367 -16.68 -12.55 -30.92
N LEU A 368 -17.37 -13.06 -29.93
CA LEU A 368 -16.76 -13.29 -28.60
C LEU A 368 -16.00 -14.63 -28.63
N GLY A 369 -14.70 -14.55 -28.37
CA GLY A 369 -13.84 -15.73 -28.20
C GLY A 369 -13.65 -16.08 -26.73
N GLN A 370 -13.37 -17.34 -26.43
CA GLN A 370 -12.86 -17.77 -25.14
C GLN A 370 -11.33 -17.72 -25.19
N LEU A 371 -10.73 -17.15 -24.14
CA LEU A 371 -9.28 -17.26 -23.94
C LEU A 371 -8.98 -18.74 -23.64
N THR A 372 -8.22 -19.37 -24.52
CA THR A 372 -7.61 -20.68 -24.23
C THR A 372 -6.32 -20.43 -23.48
N HIS A 373 -6.24 -20.92 -22.24
CA HIS A 373 -5.02 -20.90 -21.43
C HIS A 373 -3.95 -21.83 -22.02
#